data_f04364d20a7fd71c6b54a3f042441e1e
#
_entry.id   f04364d20a7fd71c6b54a3f042441e1e
#
_cell.length_a   1.000
_cell.length_b   1.000
_cell.length_c   1.000
_cell.angle_alpha   90.00
_cell.angle_beta   90.00
_cell.angle_gamma   90.00
#
_symmetry.space_group_name_H-M   'P 1'
#
loop_
_entity.id
_entity.type
_entity.pdbx_description
1 polymer ?
#
loop_
_entity_poly.entity_id
_entity_poly.type
_entity_poly.pdbx_seq_one_letter_code
_entity_poly.pdbx_strand_id
1 'polypeptide(L)'
;MDLLQLKYFKLLAENQHLRKTAEQLHISSPSLSATLSRLEGELGVQLFDRTKNRLHLNQYGCVFLQHVNDAFSSLENAVREINDIKSNMHNRLNIAVTTPTIYHKAFEAFLKKYPHISVSYTLVKTNDWHNNDSSANFDFVLTSPIDIVDDNWEFDLLCNNDSAMLAIYKGHPLSYREEVRLIEAKEERFVALSVGYSLRRYFDLLCYAAGFVPNIIIECDYQMRSKLVSEHYGITLTTESGMRSQSQTWDVNKISFIRISDPGVKRTQGILWNKHRYMSQSAILFRDFIVNYYRNHPFGD
;
A
#
# COMPACT_ATOMS: atom_id res chain seq x y z
N MET A 1 -18.78 28.92 11.29
CA MET A 1 -17.91 27.78 10.88
C MET A 1 -17.38 28.08 9.49
N ASP A 2 -16.05 28.03 9.31
CA ASP A 2 -15.37 28.28 8.03
C ASP A 2 -14.34 27.16 7.73
N LEU A 3 -13.85 27.12 6.47
CA LEU A 3 -12.92 26.08 6.02
C LEU A 3 -11.59 26.10 6.76
N LEU A 4 -11.15 27.25 7.26
CA LEU A 4 -9.90 27.35 8.02
C LEU A 4 -10.03 26.70 9.39
N GLN A 5 -11.16 26.91 10.07
CA GLN A 5 -11.48 26.26 11.34
C GLN A 5 -11.52 24.74 11.16
N LEU A 6 -12.16 24.23 10.09
CA LEU A 6 -12.21 22.80 9.77
C LEU A 6 -10.85 22.21 9.50
N LYS A 7 -9.99 22.93 8.74
CA LYS A 7 -8.62 22.52 8.47
C LYS A 7 -7.77 22.42 9.75
N TYR A 8 -7.91 23.39 10.63
CA TYR A 8 -7.19 23.41 11.91
C TYR A 8 -7.66 22.28 12.84
N PHE A 9 -8.97 22.06 12.89
CA PHE A 9 -9.55 20.94 13.64
C PHE A 9 -9.04 19.60 13.13
N LYS A 10 -9.08 19.37 11.79
CA LYS A 10 -8.59 18.13 11.17
C LYS A 10 -7.13 17.86 11.53
N LEU A 11 -6.25 18.83 11.33
CA LEU A 11 -4.83 18.67 11.62
C LEU A 11 -4.55 18.45 13.10
N LEU A 12 -5.35 19.09 13.99
CA LEU A 12 -5.25 18.86 15.42
C LEU A 12 -5.74 17.47 15.82
N ALA A 13 -6.78 16.97 15.17
CA ALA A 13 -7.29 15.62 15.37
C ALA A 13 -6.26 14.55 15.01
N GLU A 14 -5.51 14.75 13.92
CA GLU A 14 -4.44 13.86 13.45
C GLU A 14 -3.24 13.86 14.40
N ASN A 15 -2.79 15.03 14.83
CA ASN A 15 -1.60 15.18 15.69
C ASN A 15 -1.85 14.94 17.17
N GLN A 16 -3.06 15.20 17.65
CA GLN A 16 -3.49 15.15 19.07
C GLN A 16 -2.55 15.95 20.02
N HIS A 17 -1.86 16.96 19.48
CA HIS A 17 -0.86 17.73 20.19
C HIS A 17 -0.89 19.20 19.75
N LEU A 18 -1.47 20.06 20.59
CA LEU A 18 -1.76 21.47 20.28
C LEU A 18 -0.53 22.24 19.80
N ARG A 19 0.58 22.13 20.53
CA ARG A 19 1.82 22.88 20.21
C ARG A 19 2.42 22.44 18.88
N LYS A 20 2.54 21.13 18.65
CA LYS A 20 3.08 20.58 17.39
C LYS A 20 2.23 21.01 16.21
N THR A 21 0.89 20.98 16.36
CA THR A 21 -0.04 21.38 15.30
C THR A 21 0.06 22.89 15.02
N ALA A 22 0.19 23.72 16.06
CA ALA A 22 0.37 25.16 15.88
C ALA A 22 1.68 25.50 15.16
N GLU A 23 2.79 24.83 15.50
CA GLU A 23 4.08 24.96 14.83
C GLU A 23 3.97 24.56 13.34
N GLN A 24 3.30 23.46 13.03
CA GLN A 24 3.05 23.00 11.66
C GLN A 24 2.17 23.97 10.85
N LEU A 25 1.23 24.63 11.51
CA LEU A 25 0.36 25.65 10.90
C LEU A 25 1.00 27.05 10.86
N HIS A 26 2.21 27.23 11.40
CA HIS A 26 2.90 28.51 11.53
C HIS A 26 2.08 29.57 12.29
N ILE A 27 1.34 29.15 13.34
CA ILE A 27 0.55 30.03 14.21
C ILE A 27 0.90 29.81 15.68
N SER A 28 0.42 30.70 16.56
CA SER A 28 0.60 30.51 18.00
C SER A 28 -0.38 29.47 18.57
N SER A 29 0.04 28.71 19.59
CA SER A 29 -0.83 27.76 20.29
C SER A 29 -2.10 28.43 20.88
N PRO A 30 -2.05 29.64 21.46
CA PRO A 30 -3.25 30.35 21.85
C PRO A 30 -4.22 30.64 20.70
N SER A 31 -3.71 31.00 19.52
CA SER A 31 -4.55 31.24 18.32
C SER A 31 -5.27 29.98 17.87
N LEU A 32 -4.53 28.85 17.82
CA LEU A 32 -5.14 27.56 17.48
C LEU A 32 -6.21 27.15 18.50
N SER A 33 -5.91 27.33 19.81
CA SER A 33 -6.87 27.03 20.89
C SER A 33 -8.14 27.90 20.81
N ALA A 34 -7.99 29.20 20.51
CA ALA A 34 -9.11 30.13 20.35
C ALA A 34 -9.98 29.73 19.13
N THR A 35 -9.35 29.32 18.03
CA THR A 35 -10.06 28.87 16.82
C THR A 35 -10.85 27.60 17.10
N LEU A 36 -10.25 26.64 17.82
CA LEU A 36 -10.94 25.42 18.24
C LEU A 36 -12.12 25.72 19.16
N SER A 37 -11.89 26.56 20.21
CA SER A 37 -12.97 26.92 21.15
C SER A 37 -14.13 27.63 20.45
N ARG A 38 -13.88 28.43 19.40
CA ARG A 38 -14.92 29.05 18.60
C ARG A 38 -15.73 27.99 17.84
N LEU A 39 -15.05 27.02 17.21
CA LEU A 39 -15.70 25.92 16.50
C LEU A 39 -16.57 25.08 17.47
N GLU A 40 -16.03 24.70 18.64
CA GLU A 40 -16.75 23.95 19.66
C GLU A 40 -17.94 24.76 20.20
N GLY A 41 -17.78 26.08 20.36
CA GLY A 41 -18.87 26.99 20.76
C GLY A 41 -20.01 27.05 19.74
N GLU A 42 -19.69 27.08 18.43
CA GLU A 42 -20.69 27.04 17.35
C GLU A 42 -21.43 25.70 17.28
N LEU A 43 -20.73 24.59 17.58
CA LEU A 43 -21.33 23.24 17.63
C LEU A 43 -22.07 22.94 18.94
N GLY A 44 -21.82 23.72 19.99
CA GLY A 44 -22.38 23.52 21.32
C GLY A 44 -21.82 22.33 22.08
N VAL A 45 -20.75 21.71 21.62
CA VAL A 45 -20.11 20.55 22.22
C VAL A 45 -18.58 20.65 22.14
N GLN A 46 -17.90 20.04 23.11
CA GLN A 46 -16.44 19.84 23.02
C GLN A 46 -16.15 18.68 22.07
N LEU A 47 -15.11 18.83 21.26
CA LEU A 47 -14.66 17.81 20.31
C LEU A 47 -13.47 17.01 20.82
N PHE A 48 -12.77 17.55 21.84
CA PHE A 48 -11.61 16.91 22.45
C PHE A 48 -11.75 16.81 23.96
N ASP A 49 -11.26 15.70 24.50
CA ASP A 49 -11.00 15.54 25.92
C ASP A 49 -9.58 16.01 26.25
N ARG A 50 -9.42 16.82 27.32
CA ARG A 50 -8.14 17.35 27.76
C ARG A 50 -7.58 16.48 28.88
N THR A 51 -6.50 15.77 28.60
CA THR A 51 -5.68 15.11 29.64
C THR A 51 -4.33 15.84 29.77
N LYS A 52 -3.71 15.80 30.95
CA LYS A 52 -2.57 16.61 31.44
C LYS A 52 -1.61 17.26 30.42
N ASN A 53 -1.48 16.74 29.18
CA ASN A 53 -0.66 17.34 28.11
C ASN A 53 -1.05 16.89 26.69
N ARG A 54 -2.17 16.21 26.51
CA ARG A 54 -2.66 15.71 25.22
C ARG A 54 -4.13 16.04 25.02
N LEU A 55 -4.49 16.21 23.77
CA LEU A 55 -5.87 16.32 23.31
C LEU A 55 -6.24 14.99 22.69
N HIS A 56 -7.32 14.38 23.16
CA HIS A 56 -7.86 13.16 22.56
C HIS A 56 -9.22 13.46 21.96
N LEU A 57 -9.45 13.04 20.73
CA LEU A 57 -10.78 13.14 20.14
C LEU A 57 -11.77 12.36 21.03
N ASN A 58 -12.87 13.03 21.40
CA ASN A 58 -14.00 12.36 22.02
C ASN A 58 -14.98 11.83 20.96
N GLN A 59 -16.08 11.24 21.39
CA GLN A 59 -17.08 10.69 20.47
C GLN A 59 -17.65 11.74 19.49
N TYR A 60 -17.89 12.98 19.94
CA TYR A 60 -18.36 14.06 19.05
C TYR A 60 -17.29 14.46 18.05
N GLY A 61 -16.03 14.53 18.49
CA GLY A 61 -14.88 14.81 17.62
C GLY A 61 -14.69 13.75 16.54
N CYS A 62 -14.85 12.46 16.88
CA CYS A 62 -14.76 11.36 15.90
C CYS A 62 -15.83 11.49 14.81
N VAL A 63 -17.09 11.71 15.20
CA VAL A 63 -18.20 11.92 14.24
C VAL A 63 -17.93 13.15 13.37
N PHE A 64 -17.54 14.25 14.00
CA PHE A 64 -17.30 15.50 13.26
C PHE A 64 -16.10 15.38 12.31
N LEU A 65 -15.02 14.69 12.72
CA LEU A 65 -13.84 14.46 11.86
C LEU A 65 -14.21 13.70 10.60
N GLN A 66 -15.07 12.68 10.69
CA GLN A 66 -15.52 11.94 9.53
C GLN A 66 -16.19 12.87 8.51
N HIS A 67 -17.15 13.69 8.94
CA HIS A 67 -17.84 14.63 8.03
C HIS A 67 -16.94 15.75 7.51
N VAL A 68 -15.98 16.21 8.31
CA VAL A 68 -14.95 17.17 7.85
C VAL A 68 -14.08 16.57 6.76
N ASN A 69 -13.66 15.32 6.90
CA ASN A 69 -12.90 14.60 5.87
C ASN A 69 -13.72 14.45 4.58
N ASP A 70 -14.99 14.08 4.67
CA ASP A 70 -15.89 13.95 3.52
C ASP A 70 -16.07 15.28 2.80
N ALA A 71 -16.23 16.40 3.54
CA ALA A 71 -16.37 17.74 2.96
C ALA A 71 -15.08 18.17 2.20
N PHE A 72 -13.90 17.97 2.79
CA PHE A 72 -12.62 18.26 2.11
C PHE A 72 -12.43 17.36 0.88
N SER A 73 -12.73 16.08 0.98
CA SER A 73 -12.66 15.15 -0.16
C SER A 73 -13.59 15.59 -1.29
N SER A 74 -14.80 16.05 -0.97
CA SER A 74 -15.75 16.56 -1.96
C SER A 74 -15.22 17.81 -2.69
N LEU A 75 -14.63 18.76 -1.96
CA LEU A 75 -14.02 19.95 -2.57
C LEU A 75 -12.81 19.59 -3.45
N GLU A 76 -11.95 18.68 -3.00
CA GLU A 76 -10.84 18.20 -3.81
C GLU A 76 -11.31 17.48 -5.07
N ASN A 77 -12.38 16.68 -4.96
CA ASN A 77 -12.98 16.00 -6.11
C ASN A 77 -13.54 17.01 -7.12
N ALA A 78 -14.20 18.07 -6.66
CA ALA A 78 -14.68 19.13 -7.54
C ALA A 78 -13.53 19.84 -8.30
N VAL A 79 -12.40 20.08 -7.63
CA VAL A 79 -11.20 20.65 -8.28
C VAL A 79 -10.64 19.67 -9.34
N ARG A 80 -10.62 18.38 -9.05
CA ARG A 80 -10.15 17.35 -9.99
C ARG A 80 -11.07 17.26 -11.20
N GLU A 81 -12.38 17.21 -10.98
CA GLU A 81 -13.38 17.17 -12.04
C GLU A 81 -13.33 18.42 -12.94
N ILE A 82 -13.21 19.62 -12.35
CA ILE A 82 -13.01 20.86 -13.09
C ILE A 82 -11.73 20.80 -13.95
N ASN A 83 -10.66 20.27 -13.39
CA ASN A 83 -9.41 20.09 -14.12
C ASN A 83 -9.56 19.07 -15.25
N ASP A 84 -10.28 17.98 -15.06
CA ASP A 84 -10.61 17.01 -16.10
C ASP A 84 -11.41 17.66 -17.26
N ILE A 85 -12.36 18.53 -16.95
CA ILE A 85 -13.14 19.27 -17.97
C ILE A 85 -12.28 20.30 -18.71
N LYS A 86 -11.41 21.03 -17.99
CA LYS A 86 -10.59 22.13 -18.56
C LYS A 86 -9.53 21.64 -19.53
N SER A 87 -8.94 20.52 -19.23
CA SER A 87 -7.88 19.97 -20.04
C SER A 87 -8.42 18.75 -20.79
N ASN A 88 -8.59 18.89 -22.11
CA ASN A 88 -8.68 17.73 -23.03
C ASN A 88 -7.46 16.77 -22.88
N MET A 89 -6.67 16.88 -21.81
CA MET A 89 -5.37 16.25 -21.59
C MET A 89 -5.25 15.49 -20.27
N HIS A 90 -6.35 15.18 -19.55
CA HIS A 90 -6.25 14.42 -18.29
C HIS A 90 -6.16 12.91 -18.52
N ASN A 91 -5.15 12.54 -19.27
CA ASN A 91 -4.79 11.17 -19.49
C ASN A 91 -3.64 10.74 -18.55
N ARG A 92 -3.57 11.29 -17.33
CA ARG A 92 -2.55 10.90 -16.35
C ARG A 92 -3.16 10.10 -15.21
N LEU A 93 -2.63 8.91 -14.99
CA LEU A 93 -2.95 8.04 -13.87
C LEU A 93 -1.79 7.99 -12.91
N ASN A 94 -2.07 8.12 -11.62
CA ASN A 94 -1.10 7.92 -10.55
C ASN A 94 -1.39 6.60 -9.84
N ILE A 95 -0.50 5.62 -9.99
CA ILE A 95 -0.70 4.27 -9.49
C ILE A 95 0.41 3.92 -8.52
N ALA A 96 0.02 3.62 -7.28
CA ALA A 96 0.91 3.03 -6.30
C ALA A 96 0.93 1.51 -6.43
N VAL A 97 2.07 0.89 -6.21
CA VAL A 97 2.22 -0.55 -6.16
C VAL A 97 3.04 -0.95 -4.94
N THR A 98 2.68 -2.04 -4.30
CA THR A 98 3.45 -2.57 -3.15
C THR A 98 4.37 -3.73 -3.54
N THR A 99 4.23 -4.24 -4.76
CA THR A 99 5.10 -5.27 -5.33
C THR A 99 5.53 -4.84 -6.73
N PRO A 100 6.83 -4.61 -6.97
CA PRO A 100 7.29 -4.17 -8.27
C PRO A 100 7.17 -5.30 -9.29
N THR A 101 7.08 -4.94 -10.55
CA THR A 101 7.22 -5.81 -11.74
C THR A 101 6.10 -6.81 -12.01
N ILE A 102 5.35 -7.31 -11.03
CA ILE A 102 4.31 -8.33 -11.27
C ILE A 102 3.18 -7.84 -12.20
N TYR A 103 2.99 -6.53 -12.32
CA TYR A 103 1.95 -5.92 -13.15
C TYR A 103 2.46 -5.41 -14.50
N HIS A 104 3.76 -5.56 -14.83
CA HIS A 104 4.38 -4.91 -15.99
C HIS A 104 3.73 -5.27 -17.33
N LYS A 105 3.37 -6.55 -17.54
CA LYS A 105 2.70 -7.01 -18.78
C LYS A 105 1.33 -6.35 -18.97
N ALA A 106 0.56 -6.19 -17.87
CA ALA A 106 -0.74 -5.52 -17.92
C ALA A 106 -0.58 -4.02 -18.22
N PHE A 107 0.43 -3.35 -17.62
CA PHE A 107 0.73 -1.96 -17.94
C PHE A 107 1.18 -1.78 -19.39
N GLU A 108 2.05 -2.64 -19.92
CA GLU A 108 2.46 -2.63 -21.30
C GLU A 108 1.26 -2.77 -22.25
N ALA A 109 0.39 -3.73 -21.99
CA ALA A 109 -0.82 -3.96 -22.77
C ALA A 109 -1.80 -2.78 -22.70
N PHE A 110 -1.95 -2.16 -21.51
CA PHE A 110 -2.76 -0.96 -21.33
C PHE A 110 -2.23 0.22 -22.13
N LEU A 111 -0.93 0.52 -22.03
CA LEU A 111 -0.31 1.64 -22.74
C LEU A 111 -0.30 1.45 -24.27
N LYS A 112 -0.21 0.21 -24.74
CA LYS A 112 -0.38 -0.10 -26.17
C LYS A 112 -1.79 0.18 -26.65
N LYS A 113 -2.82 -0.12 -25.83
CA LYS A 113 -4.23 0.10 -26.15
C LYS A 113 -4.65 1.57 -26.03
N TYR A 114 -4.07 2.28 -25.06
CA TYR A 114 -4.41 3.67 -24.72
C TYR A 114 -3.16 4.56 -24.71
N PRO A 115 -2.49 4.78 -25.86
CA PRO A 115 -1.20 5.46 -25.92
C PRO A 115 -1.24 6.96 -25.55
N HIS A 116 -2.43 7.52 -25.45
CA HIS A 116 -2.64 8.89 -25.03
C HIS A 116 -2.74 9.05 -23.51
N ILE A 117 -2.78 7.94 -22.75
CA ILE A 117 -2.81 7.97 -21.29
C ILE A 117 -1.40 7.81 -20.75
N SER A 118 -0.96 8.74 -19.93
CA SER A 118 0.31 8.64 -19.20
C SER A 118 0.09 8.02 -17.82
N VAL A 119 1.01 7.15 -17.38
CA VAL A 119 0.92 6.47 -16.10
C VAL A 119 2.15 6.80 -15.27
N SER A 120 1.92 7.32 -14.07
CA SER A 120 2.94 7.39 -13.01
C SER A 120 2.83 6.12 -12.16
N TYR A 121 3.87 5.32 -12.16
CA TYR A 121 3.96 4.06 -11.44
C TYR A 121 4.96 4.20 -10.30
N THR A 122 4.50 4.12 -9.06
CA THR A 122 5.33 4.37 -7.87
C THR A 122 5.31 3.17 -6.93
N LEU A 123 6.50 2.63 -6.61
CA LEU A 123 6.63 1.63 -5.56
C LEU A 123 6.49 2.30 -4.19
N VAL A 124 5.57 1.81 -3.38
CA VAL A 124 5.28 2.32 -2.04
C VAL A 124 5.37 1.20 -1.00
N LYS A 125 5.72 1.56 0.23
CA LYS A 125 5.56 0.66 1.38
C LYS A 125 4.11 0.71 1.87
N THR A 126 3.67 -0.35 2.54
CA THR A 126 2.29 -0.46 3.03
C THR A 126 1.88 0.71 3.93
N ASN A 127 2.78 1.19 4.78
CA ASN A 127 2.48 2.29 5.70
C ASN A 127 2.45 3.68 5.00
N ASP A 128 3.09 3.82 3.85
CA ASP A 128 3.25 5.12 3.19
C ASP A 128 1.96 5.57 2.48
N TRP A 129 1.15 4.64 1.96
CA TRP A 129 -0.09 4.99 1.26
C TRP A 129 -1.31 5.10 2.19
N HIS A 130 -1.20 4.62 3.45
CA HIS A 130 -2.24 4.81 4.48
C HIS A 130 -2.18 6.19 5.13
N ASN A 131 -1.04 6.88 5.09
CA ASN A 131 -0.94 8.22 5.63
C ASN A 131 -1.71 9.20 4.74
N ASN A 132 -2.65 9.94 5.32
CA ASN A 132 -3.63 10.79 4.63
C ASN A 132 -3.04 11.76 3.60
N ASP A 133 -1.80 12.21 3.76
CA ASP A 133 -1.13 13.10 2.79
C ASP A 133 -0.66 12.37 1.52
N SER A 134 -0.32 11.08 1.60
CA SER A 134 0.21 10.29 0.48
C SER A 134 -0.89 9.59 -0.32
N SER A 135 -1.93 9.10 0.34
CA SER A 135 -3.06 8.40 -0.29
C SER A 135 -3.91 9.30 -1.18
N ALA A 136 -3.96 10.61 -0.87
CA ALA A 136 -4.68 11.60 -1.65
C ALA A 136 -4.13 11.76 -3.09
N ASN A 137 -2.92 11.25 -3.39
CA ASN A 137 -2.27 11.43 -4.68
C ASN A 137 -2.39 10.24 -5.63
N PHE A 138 -2.84 9.06 -5.18
CA PHE A 138 -2.96 7.87 -6.04
C PHE A 138 -4.41 7.65 -6.48
N ASP A 139 -4.60 7.34 -7.75
CA ASP A 139 -5.89 6.91 -8.29
C ASP A 139 -6.16 5.46 -7.89
N PHE A 140 -5.12 4.64 -7.90
CA PHE A 140 -5.17 3.23 -7.51
C PHE A 140 -3.95 2.81 -6.70
N VAL A 141 -4.17 1.79 -5.87
CA VAL A 141 -3.10 1.05 -5.18
C VAL A 141 -3.21 -0.42 -5.58
N LEU A 142 -2.17 -0.97 -6.20
CA LEU A 142 -2.08 -2.39 -6.51
C LEU A 142 -1.35 -3.10 -5.37
N THR A 143 -2.08 -3.88 -4.58
CA THR A 143 -1.56 -4.51 -3.37
C THR A 143 -2.35 -5.76 -2.97
N SER A 144 -1.99 -6.35 -1.84
CA SER A 144 -2.74 -7.45 -1.22
C SER A 144 -3.84 -6.90 -0.30
N PRO A 145 -5.03 -7.52 -0.24
CA PRO A 145 -6.10 -7.12 0.69
C PRO A 145 -5.67 -7.15 2.17
N ILE A 146 -4.66 -7.92 2.50
CA ILE A 146 -4.05 -7.96 3.85
C ILE A 146 -3.52 -6.59 4.30
N ASP A 147 -3.29 -5.69 3.35
CA ASP A 147 -2.78 -4.36 3.59
C ASP A 147 -3.89 -3.32 3.81
N ILE A 148 -5.17 -3.67 3.63
CA ILE A 148 -6.32 -2.79 3.86
C ILE A 148 -6.53 -2.63 5.37
N VAL A 149 -6.62 -1.38 5.85
CA VAL A 149 -6.75 -1.07 7.29
C VAL A 149 -8.04 -0.35 7.66
N ASP A 150 -8.80 0.15 6.69
CA ASP A 150 -10.05 0.88 6.92
C ASP A 150 -11.08 0.67 5.80
N ASP A 151 -12.33 1.09 6.07
CA ASP A 151 -13.48 0.92 5.16
C ASP A 151 -13.57 1.98 4.05
N ASN A 152 -12.59 2.88 3.90
CA ASN A 152 -12.60 3.91 2.86
C ASN A 152 -12.15 3.39 1.50
N TRP A 153 -11.69 2.16 1.43
CA TRP A 153 -11.16 1.54 0.23
C TRP A 153 -12.12 0.50 -0.34
N GLU A 154 -12.33 0.58 -1.64
CA GLU A 154 -12.92 -0.49 -2.44
C GLU A 154 -11.82 -1.32 -3.06
N PHE A 155 -12.14 -2.57 -3.37
CA PHE A 155 -11.18 -3.57 -3.82
C PHE A 155 -11.79 -4.45 -4.91
N ASP A 156 -11.09 -4.56 -6.04
CA ASP A 156 -11.34 -5.59 -7.05
C ASP A 156 -10.21 -6.61 -7.05
N LEU A 157 -10.59 -7.88 -7.10
CA LEU A 157 -9.66 -9.00 -7.12
C LEU A 157 -8.98 -9.12 -8.48
N LEU A 158 -7.63 -9.19 -8.49
CA LEU A 158 -6.85 -9.51 -9.69
C LEU A 158 -6.33 -10.94 -9.67
N CYS A 159 -5.93 -11.44 -8.49
CA CYS A 159 -5.43 -12.81 -8.31
C CYS A 159 -5.66 -13.29 -6.87
N ASN A 160 -5.98 -14.57 -6.71
CA ASN A 160 -6.14 -15.19 -5.38
C ASN A 160 -5.33 -16.48 -5.22
N ASN A 161 -4.43 -16.78 -6.15
CA ASN A 161 -3.72 -18.06 -6.20
C ASN A 161 -2.21 -17.94 -6.41
N ASP A 162 -1.61 -16.76 -6.16
CA ASP A 162 -0.18 -16.55 -6.29
C ASP A 162 0.58 -17.34 -5.21
N SER A 163 1.18 -18.47 -5.60
CA SER A 163 1.79 -19.43 -4.67
C SER A 163 3.08 -18.87 -4.06
N ALA A 164 3.27 -19.09 -2.76
CA ALA A 164 4.53 -18.78 -2.09
C ALA A 164 5.63 -19.76 -2.50
N MET A 165 6.83 -19.23 -2.65
CA MET A 165 8.04 -19.98 -3.02
C MET A 165 9.23 -19.53 -2.17
N LEU A 166 10.18 -20.43 -1.95
CA LEU A 166 11.52 -20.08 -1.49
C LEU A 166 12.44 -19.89 -2.71
N ALA A 167 13.15 -18.77 -2.76
CA ALA A 167 14.27 -18.55 -3.66
C ALA A 167 15.56 -18.89 -2.89
N ILE A 168 16.31 -19.86 -3.39
CA ILE A 168 17.44 -20.50 -2.70
C ILE A 168 18.60 -20.60 -3.70
N TYR A 169 19.83 -20.35 -3.27
CA TYR A 169 21.00 -20.54 -4.13
C TYR A 169 21.17 -22.02 -4.52
N LYS A 170 21.62 -22.28 -5.75
CA LYS A 170 21.90 -23.62 -6.24
C LYS A 170 23.03 -24.26 -5.41
N GLY A 171 22.86 -25.54 -5.06
CA GLY A 171 23.76 -26.27 -4.16
C GLY A 171 23.35 -26.25 -2.70
N HIS A 172 22.34 -25.48 -2.33
CA HIS A 172 21.70 -25.58 -1.01
C HIS A 172 20.98 -26.94 -0.87
N PRO A 173 20.99 -27.60 0.30
CA PRO A 173 20.32 -28.91 0.47
C PRO A 173 18.84 -28.93 0.05
N LEU A 174 18.10 -27.85 0.31
CA LEU A 174 16.70 -27.74 -0.11
C LEU A 174 16.53 -27.48 -1.61
N SER A 175 17.56 -27.04 -2.35
CA SER A 175 17.44 -26.67 -3.77
C SER A 175 17.20 -27.85 -4.72
N TYR A 176 17.35 -29.08 -4.23
CA TYR A 176 17.10 -30.30 -4.98
C TYR A 176 15.65 -30.83 -4.84
N ARG A 177 14.83 -30.14 -4.07
CA ARG A 177 13.42 -30.52 -3.82
C ARG A 177 12.49 -29.69 -4.70
N GLU A 178 11.38 -30.27 -5.13
CA GLU A 178 10.34 -29.56 -5.86
C GLU A 178 9.44 -28.72 -4.93
N GLU A 179 9.24 -29.25 -3.70
CA GLU A 179 8.46 -28.57 -2.67
C GLU A 179 9.02 -28.83 -1.27
N VAL A 180 8.73 -27.90 -0.36
CA VAL A 180 9.10 -27.99 1.06
C VAL A 180 7.97 -27.41 1.92
N ARG A 181 7.85 -27.90 3.16
CA ARG A 181 7.09 -27.20 4.18
C ARG A 181 7.94 -26.07 4.74
N LEU A 182 7.35 -24.90 4.99
CA LEU A 182 8.10 -23.73 5.43
C LEU A 182 8.84 -23.96 6.76
N ILE A 183 8.29 -24.80 7.65
CA ILE A 183 8.94 -25.18 8.92
C ILE A 183 10.30 -25.90 8.70
N GLU A 184 10.54 -26.54 7.57
CA GLU A 184 11.81 -27.20 7.26
C GLU A 184 12.94 -26.19 7.02
N ALA A 185 12.59 -24.93 6.74
CA ALA A 185 13.53 -23.81 6.60
C ALA A 185 13.74 -23.01 7.90
N LYS A 186 13.22 -23.45 9.05
CA LYS A 186 13.24 -22.68 10.31
C LYS A 186 14.65 -22.34 10.82
N GLU A 187 15.63 -23.20 10.54
CA GLU A 187 17.04 -23.00 10.97
C GLU A 187 17.87 -22.24 9.91
N GLU A 188 17.28 -21.93 8.77
CA GLU A 188 17.96 -21.24 7.69
C GLU A 188 18.15 -19.75 7.97
N ARG A 189 19.17 -19.18 7.32
CA ARG A 189 19.43 -17.74 7.34
C ARG A 189 18.59 -17.08 6.25
N PHE A 190 17.82 -16.04 6.61
CA PHE A 190 16.97 -15.35 5.65
C PHE A 190 17.53 -13.98 5.27
N VAL A 191 17.46 -13.69 3.98
CA VAL A 191 17.54 -12.35 3.41
C VAL A 191 16.10 -11.88 3.18
N ALA A 192 15.61 -10.96 3.98
CA ALA A 192 14.23 -10.49 3.93
C ALA A 192 14.10 -9.10 3.31
N LEU A 193 12.93 -8.77 2.80
CA LEU A 193 12.60 -7.39 2.50
C LEU A 193 12.50 -6.59 3.80
N SER A 194 12.85 -5.31 3.76
CA SER A 194 12.69 -4.40 4.90
C SER A 194 11.23 -4.31 5.35
N VAL A 195 11.04 -4.01 6.62
CA VAL A 195 9.70 -3.77 7.19
C VAL A 195 8.99 -2.68 6.39
N GLY A 196 7.67 -2.86 6.18
CA GLY A 196 6.81 -1.98 5.38
C GLY A 196 6.55 -2.48 3.96
N TYR A 197 7.33 -3.42 3.43
CA TYR A 197 6.94 -4.06 2.17
C TYR A 197 5.81 -5.09 2.39
N SER A 198 4.80 -5.09 1.52
CA SER A 198 3.67 -6.03 1.58
C SER A 198 4.10 -7.50 1.55
N LEU A 199 5.11 -7.84 0.73
CA LEU A 199 5.65 -9.20 0.69
C LEU A 199 6.41 -9.57 1.99
N ARG A 200 7.00 -8.59 2.71
CA ARG A 200 7.61 -8.84 4.02
C ARG A 200 6.54 -9.20 5.06
N ARG A 201 5.46 -8.44 5.12
CA ARG A 201 4.32 -8.76 5.99
C ARG A 201 3.76 -10.16 5.72
N TYR A 202 3.62 -10.50 4.43
CA TYR A 202 3.18 -11.84 4.05
C TYR A 202 4.16 -12.94 4.51
N PHE A 203 5.47 -12.72 4.35
CA PHE A 203 6.51 -13.63 4.84
C PHE A 203 6.42 -13.84 6.35
N ASP A 204 6.34 -12.76 7.13
CA ASP A 204 6.27 -12.84 8.59
C ASP A 204 5.03 -13.63 9.05
N LEU A 205 3.88 -13.42 8.39
CA LEU A 205 2.64 -14.17 8.68
C LEU A 205 2.76 -15.67 8.35
N LEU A 206 3.41 -16.02 7.25
CA LEU A 206 3.62 -17.42 6.90
C LEU A 206 4.56 -18.12 7.89
N CYS A 207 5.67 -17.50 8.30
CA CYS A 207 6.56 -18.04 9.30
C CYS A 207 5.87 -18.23 10.67
N TYR A 208 5.06 -17.22 11.06
CA TYR A 208 4.25 -17.31 12.28
C TYR A 208 3.25 -18.49 12.21
N ALA A 209 2.53 -18.62 11.09
CA ALA A 209 1.60 -19.73 10.88
C ALA A 209 2.30 -21.10 10.84
N ALA A 210 3.55 -21.16 10.35
CA ALA A 210 4.38 -22.35 10.37
C ALA A 210 5.02 -22.63 11.76
N GLY A 211 4.83 -21.76 12.76
CA GLY A 211 5.25 -21.95 14.14
C GLY A 211 6.68 -21.55 14.44
N PHE A 212 7.30 -20.65 13.67
CA PHE A 212 8.65 -20.17 13.94
C PHE A 212 8.85 -18.68 13.64
N VAL A 213 9.90 -18.10 14.23
CA VAL A 213 10.41 -16.76 13.92
C VAL A 213 11.62 -16.91 13.00
N PRO A 214 11.62 -16.30 11.79
CA PRO A 214 12.74 -16.47 10.86
C PRO A 214 14.01 -15.80 11.36
N ASN A 215 15.16 -16.46 11.14
CA ASN A 215 16.49 -15.90 11.42
C ASN A 215 16.88 -14.93 10.28
N ILE A 216 16.41 -13.69 10.37
CA ILE A 216 16.68 -12.65 9.37
C ILE A 216 18.03 -12.02 9.65
N ILE A 217 19.00 -12.26 8.75
CA ILE A 217 20.36 -11.73 8.89
C ILE A 217 20.58 -10.44 8.10
N ILE A 218 19.78 -10.19 7.06
CA ILE A 218 19.84 -8.97 6.23
C ILE A 218 18.42 -8.55 5.87
N GLU A 219 18.14 -7.25 6.04
CA GLU A 219 16.95 -6.61 5.53
C GLU A 219 17.32 -5.65 4.40
N CYS A 220 16.65 -5.74 3.24
CA CYS A 220 17.00 -4.99 2.04
C CYS A 220 15.77 -4.72 1.15
N ASP A 221 15.98 -4.10 0.00
CA ASP A 221 14.99 -3.93 -1.05
C ASP A 221 14.92 -5.14 -2.00
N TYR A 222 14.01 -5.07 -2.99
CA TYR A 222 13.82 -6.14 -3.97
C TYR A 222 15.05 -6.42 -4.83
N GLN A 223 15.83 -5.38 -5.19
CA GLN A 223 16.99 -5.52 -6.06
C GLN A 223 18.17 -6.17 -5.34
N MET A 224 18.48 -5.69 -4.14
CA MET A 224 19.58 -6.24 -3.33
C MET A 224 19.30 -7.67 -2.89
N ARG A 225 18.04 -7.98 -2.58
CA ARG A 225 17.62 -9.31 -2.13
C ARG A 225 18.04 -10.42 -3.08
N SER A 226 17.78 -10.28 -4.39
CA SER A 226 18.11 -11.30 -5.38
C SER A 226 19.63 -11.52 -5.50
N LYS A 227 20.41 -10.44 -5.42
CA LYS A 227 21.87 -10.50 -5.45
C LYS A 227 22.44 -11.24 -4.24
N LEU A 228 21.97 -10.89 -3.04
CA LEU A 228 22.44 -11.52 -1.80
C LEU A 228 22.12 -13.03 -1.75
N VAL A 229 20.95 -13.45 -2.24
CA VAL A 229 20.62 -14.87 -2.35
C VAL A 229 21.56 -15.57 -3.34
N SER A 230 21.83 -14.97 -4.50
CA SER A 230 22.76 -15.56 -5.50
C SER A 230 24.20 -15.67 -5.01
N GLU A 231 24.57 -14.86 -4.02
CA GLU A 231 25.90 -14.86 -3.38
C GLU A 231 25.93 -15.67 -2.06
N HIS A 232 24.92 -16.50 -1.80
CA HIS A 232 24.84 -17.46 -0.72
C HIS A 232 24.76 -16.86 0.70
N TYR A 233 24.29 -15.61 0.85
CA TYR A 233 24.11 -15.00 2.16
C TYR A 233 22.94 -15.61 2.94
N GLY A 234 21.93 -16.17 2.23
CA GLY A 234 20.78 -16.81 2.83
C GLY A 234 19.74 -17.15 1.77
N ILE A 235 18.58 -17.59 2.21
CA ILE A 235 17.42 -17.87 1.38
C ILE A 235 16.37 -16.78 1.54
N THR A 236 15.36 -16.70 0.65
CA THR A 236 14.32 -15.70 0.77
C THR A 236 12.97 -16.22 0.30
N LEU A 237 11.89 -15.61 0.79
CA LEU A 237 10.55 -15.86 0.28
C LEU A 237 10.28 -14.97 -0.96
N THR A 238 9.66 -15.56 -1.95
CA THR A 238 9.06 -14.89 -3.12
C THR A 238 7.69 -15.51 -3.42
N THR A 239 7.08 -15.12 -4.53
CA THR A 239 5.87 -15.76 -5.06
C THR A 239 6.11 -16.22 -6.48
N GLU A 240 5.22 -17.06 -7.01
CA GLU A 240 5.31 -17.54 -8.39
C GLU A 240 5.27 -16.38 -9.38
N SER A 241 4.37 -15.41 -9.19
CA SER A 241 4.34 -14.19 -9.98
C SER A 241 5.62 -13.37 -9.85
N GLY A 242 6.18 -13.26 -8.63
CA GLY A 242 7.45 -12.58 -8.37
C GLY A 242 8.65 -13.28 -9.03
N MET A 243 8.69 -14.60 -9.05
CA MET A 243 9.69 -15.39 -9.77
C MET A 243 9.65 -15.08 -11.28
N ARG A 244 8.44 -15.15 -11.89
CA ARG A 244 8.27 -14.99 -13.33
C ARG A 244 8.49 -13.55 -13.79
N SER A 245 7.96 -12.57 -13.07
CA SER A 245 8.04 -11.15 -13.45
C SER A 245 9.43 -10.53 -13.22
N GLN A 246 10.21 -11.08 -12.29
CA GLN A 246 11.55 -10.61 -11.95
C GLN A 246 12.63 -11.47 -12.61
N SER A 247 12.33 -12.19 -13.69
CA SER A 247 13.28 -13.04 -14.39
C SER A 247 14.57 -12.33 -14.82
N GLN A 248 14.54 -11.01 -14.99
CA GLN A 248 15.73 -10.19 -15.28
C GLN A 248 16.56 -9.85 -14.03
N THR A 249 15.98 -9.91 -12.83
CA THR A 249 16.68 -9.62 -11.58
C THR A 249 17.18 -10.88 -10.87
N TRP A 250 16.51 -12.02 -11.11
CA TRP A 250 16.94 -13.31 -10.59
C TRP A 250 17.97 -13.97 -11.53
N ASP A 251 19.15 -14.26 -11.01
CA ASP A 251 20.12 -15.10 -11.74
C ASP A 251 19.67 -16.57 -11.69
N VAL A 252 18.87 -16.98 -12.66
CA VAL A 252 18.33 -18.35 -12.75
C VAL A 252 19.41 -19.42 -12.87
N ASN A 253 20.65 -19.05 -13.21
CA ASN A 253 21.79 -19.97 -13.21
C ASN A 253 22.29 -20.24 -11.79
N LYS A 254 22.05 -19.34 -10.85
CA LYS A 254 22.52 -19.42 -9.46
C LYS A 254 21.42 -19.69 -8.44
N ILE A 255 20.14 -19.50 -8.80
CA ILE A 255 19.01 -19.59 -7.90
C ILE A 255 18.04 -20.68 -8.35
N SER A 256 17.55 -21.45 -7.38
CA SER A 256 16.44 -22.41 -7.51
C SER A 256 15.21 -21.85 -6.79
N PHE A 257 14.03 -22.14 -7.33
CA PHE A 257 12.76 -21.75 -6.74
C PHE A 257 12.01 -23.00 -6.31
N ILE A 258 11.67 -23.08 -5.03
CA ILE A 258 11.06 -24.24 -4.41
C ILE A 258 9.67 -23.86 -3.92
N ARG A 259 8.67 -24.65 -4.28
CA ARG A 259 7.30 -24.37 -3.85
C ARG A 259 7.14 -24.62 -2.35
N ILE A 260 6.38 -23.77 -1.68
CA ILE A 260 5.97 -23.99 -0.30
C ILE A 260 4.65 -24.74 -0.30
N SER A 261 4.61 -25.93 0.32
CA SER A 261 3.46 -26.84 0.30
C SER A 261 2.51 -26.68 1.50
N ASP A 262 2.77 -25.75 2.40
CA ASP A 262 1.90 -25.48 3.55
C ASP A 262 0.50 -25.03 3.08
N PRO A 263 -0.58 -25.42 3.77
CA PRO A 263 -1.93 -24.98 3.43
C PRO A 263 -2.10 -23.46 3.63
N GLY A 264 -2.86 -22.82 2.75
CA GLY A 264 -3.18 -21.39 2.88
C GLY A 264 -2.07 -20.42 2.43
N VAL A 265 -0.99 -20.91 1.82
CA VAL A 265 0.17 -20.09 1.38
C VAL A 265 -0.04 -19.34 0.06
N LYS A 266 -1.28 -19.13 -0.35
CA LYS A 266 -1.60 -18.37 -1.58
C LYS A 266 -1.79 -16.90 -1.26
N ARG A 267 -1.10 -16.06 -2.01
CA ARG A 267 -1.22 -14.62 -1.88
C ARG A 267 -2.30 -14.09 -2.82
N THR A 268 -3.13 -13.21 -2.29
CA THR A 268 -4.14 -12.47 -3.05
C THR A 268 -3.57 -11.12 -3.46
N GLN A 269 -3.86 -10.69 -4.69
CA GLN A 269 -3.51 -9.38 -5.22
C GLN A 269 -4.76 -8.71 -5.78
N GLY A 270 -4.84 -7.40 -5.68
CA GLY A 270 -5.96 -6.65 -6.19
C GLY A 270 -5.63 -5.21 -6.50
N ILE A 271 -6.62 -4.51 -7.01
CA ILE A 271 -6.63 -3.07 -7.25
C ILE A 271 -7.56 -2.42 -6.25
N LEU A 272 -7.04 -1.43 -5.53
CA LEU A 272 -7.76 -0.65 -4.53
C LEU A 272 -7.92 0.78 -5.01
N TRP A 273 -9.02 1.42 -4.63
CA TRP A 273 -9.24 2.86 -4.77
C TRP A 273 -10.06 3.39 -3.60
N ASN A 274 -9.88 4.66 -3.29
CA ASN A 274 -10.67 5.32 -2.26
C ASN A 274 -12.08 5.57 -2.81
N LYS A 275 -13.12 5.04 -2.12
CA LYS A 275 -14.53 5.14 -2.54
C LYS A 275 -15.08 6.56 -2.62
N HIS A 276 -14.45 7.49 -1.89
CA HIS A 276 -14.85 8.90 -1.86
C HIS A 276 -14.09 9.76 -2.89
N ARG A 277 -13.13 9.18 -3.62
CA ARG A 277 -12.33 9.88 -4.60
C ARG A 277 -13.04 9.92 -5.95
N TYR A 278 -13.05 11.10 -6.58
CA TYR A 278 -13.48 11.24 -7.97
C TYR A 278 -12.64 10.33 -8.88
N MET A 279 -13.30 9.55 -9.69
CA MET A 279 -12.66 8.64 -10.64
C MET A 279 -12.80 9.23 -12.04
N SER A 280 -11.68 9.65 -12.63
CA SER A 280 -11.62 10.18 -13.99
C SER A 280 -11.98 9.11 -15.03
N GLN A 281 -12.32 9.52 -16.25
CA GLN A 281 -12.57 8.58 -17.35
C GLN A 281 -11.38 7.66 -17.60
N SER A 282 -10.15 8.18 -17.53
CA SER A 282 -8.93 7.37 -17.66
C SER A 282 -8.77 6.37 -16.51
N ALA A 283 -9.18 6.74 -15.30
CA ALA A 283 -9.15 5.84 -14.15
C ALA A 283 -10.18 4.69 -14.33
N ILE A 284 -11.39 4.99 -14.76
CA ILE A 284 -12.40 3.96 -15.06
C ILE A 284 -11.88 3.00 -16.15
N LEU A 285 -11.33 3.52 -17.24
CA LEU A 285 -10.75 2.70 -18.32
C LEU A 285 -9.61 1.81 -17.82
N PHE A 286 -8.74 2.33 -16.95
CA PHE A 286 -7.65 1.54 -16.38
C PHE A 286 -8.16 0.43 -15.47
N ARG A 287 -9.06 0.73 -14.53
CA ARG A 287 -9.64 -0.27 -13.62
C ARG A 287 -10.28 -1.41 -14.40
N ASP A 288 -11.17 -1.08 -15.33
CA ASP A 288 -11.90 -2.06 -16.12
C ASP A 288 -10.96 -2.88 -17.00
N PHE A 289 -9.92 -2.24 -17.54
CA PHE A 289 -8.90 -2.92 -18.34
C PHE A 289 -8.10 -3.91 -17.49
N ILE A 290 -7.56 -3.50 -16.32
CA ILE A 290 -6.67 -4.37 -15.54
C ILE A 290 -7.41 -5.54 -14.93
N VAL A 291 -8.65 -5.33 -14.47
CA VAL A 291 -9.51 -6.41 -13.95
C VAL A 291 -9.80 -7.43 -15.06
N ASN A 292 -10.18 -6.97 -16.27
CA ASN A 292 -10.42 -7.87 -17.41
C ASN A 292 -9.16 -8.54 -17.91
N TYR A 293 -8.01 -7.85 -17.86
CA TYR A 293 -6.72 -8.42 -18.23
C TYR A 293 -6.40 -9.64 -17.38
N TYR A 294 -6.49 -9.54 -16.05
CA TYR A 294 -6.17 -10.65 -15.15
C TYR A 294 -7.23 -11.73 -15.07
N ARG A 295 -8.47 -11.49 -15.50
CA ARG A 295 -9.44 -12.56 -15.73
C ARG A 295 -9.03 -13.49 -16.89
N ASN A 296 -8.41 -12.92 -17.91
CA ASN A 296 -7.99 -13.63 -19.11
C ASN A 296 -6.53 -14.10 -19.09
N HIS A 297 -5.72 -13.52 -18.23
CA HIS A 297 -4.29 -13.82 -18.06
C HIS A 297 -4.00 -13.95 -16.56
N PRO A 298 -4.32 -15.07 -15.92
CA PRO A 298 -4.03 -15.28 -14.50
C PRO A 298 -2.54 -15.06 -14.20
N PHE A 299 -2.27 -14.62 -12.97
CA PHE A 299 -0.89 -14.53 -12.49
C PHE A 299 -0.26 -15.92 -12.58
N GLY A 300 0.77 -16.05 -13.40
CA GLY A 300 1.43 -17.34 -13.59
C GLY A 300 1.45 -17.87 -15.01
N ASP A 301 0.75 -17.20 -15.94
CA ASP A 301 0.82 -17.52 -17.38
C ASP A 301 1.83 -16.65 -18.15
#